data_b80d7f1ee01aa89eb432d32faa4398fe
#
_entry.id   b80d7f1ee01aa89eb432d32faa4398fe
#
_cell.length_a   1.000
_cell.length_b   1.000
_cell.length_c   1.000
_cell.angle_alpha   90.00
_cell.angle_beta   90.00
_cell.angle_gamma   90.00
#
_symmetry.space_group_name_H-M   'P 1'
#
loop_
_entity.id
_entity.type
_entity.pdbx_description
1 polymer ?
#
loop_
_entity_poly.entity_id
_entity_poly.type
_entity_poly.pdbx_seq_one_letter_code
_entity_poly.pdbx_strand_id
1 'polypeptide(L)'
;MQFKDLQLNKHILRAISEKGYEIPTQVQMQTIPLMLAKKDVIASAQTGTGKTAAFALPILQGLFDKQDPSKKGKKIRALVVSPTRELAIQIEESFRDYGKYTNLKTAVVFGGTAIDPQVKILKNGVDILIATPGRLLDLHKQELVNLSFIETLVLDEADLMLDMGFIDDVKKIERLCPKSKQIALFSATMPHKVVALAQTILNKPEKVDVTPLYATAQGVNQVLYYVPKTKKMELCLHLLRNTIKGDILIFRRTKFVVDKLEKMLRKKRL
;
A
#
# COMPACT_ATOMS: atom_id res chain seq x y z
N MET A 1 23.50 1.55 -9.83
CA MET A 1 22.62 0.41 -10.16
C MET A 1 21.42 0.94 -10.93
N GLN A 2 21.08 0.32 -12.04
CA GLN A 2 19.89 0.64 -12.84
C GLN A 2 18.87 -0.51 -12.71
N PHE A 3 17.61 -0.30 -13.12
CA PHE A 3 16.60 -1.38 -13.07
C PHE A 3 16.98 -2.62 -13.90
N LYS A 4 17.73 -2.46 -14.99
CA LYS A 4 18.25 -3.58 -15.79
C LYS A 4 19.17 -4.52 -15.01
N ASP A 5 19.82 -4.03 -13.96
CA ASP A 5 20.73 -4.79 -13.10
C ASP A 5 19.96 -5.66 -12.07
N LEU A 6 18.66 -5.48 -11.94
CA LEU A 6 17.79 -6.20 -10.99
C LEU A 6 17.20 -7.50 -11.55
N GLN A 7 17.71 -7.99 -12.68
CA GLN A 7 17.27 -9.26 -13.32
C GLN A 7 15.76 -9.31 -13.65
N LEU A 8 15.16 -8.15 -13.96
CA LEU A 8 13.78 -8.07 -14.38
C LEU A 8 13.63 -8.39 -15.86
N ASN A 9 12.47 -8.99 -16.22
CA ASN A 9 12.14 -9.33 -17.61
C ASN A 9 12.03 -8.07 -18.49
N LYS A 10 12.40 -8.21 -19.76
CA LYS A 10 12.36 -7.12 -20.76
C LYS A 10 10.98 -6.45 -20.88
N HIS A 11 9.89 -7.20 -20.69
CA HIS A 11 8.53 -6.66 -20.74
C HIS A 11 8.24 -5.71 -19.56
N ILE A 12 8.71 -6.07 -18.36
CA ILE A 12 8.59 -5.23 -17.16
C ILE A 12 9.53 -4.03 -17.29
N LEU A 13 10.79 -4.24 -17.71
CA LEU A 13 11.76 -3.15 -17.92
C LEU A 13 11.23 -2.11 -18.93
N ARG A 14 10.60 -2.57 -20.02
CA ARG A 14 9.96 -1.67 -20.98
C ARG A 14 8.86 -0.83 -20.33
N ALA A 15 7.97 -1.46 -19.55
CA ALA A 15 6.86 -0.77 -18.91
C ALA A 15 7.31 0.31 -17.92
N ILE A 16 8.33 0.04 -17.10
CA ILE A 16 8.86 1.02 -16.13
C ILE A 16 9.68 2.12 -16.81
N SER A 17 10.38 1.82 -17.91
CA SER A 17 11.09 2.82 -18.70
C SER A 17 10.13 3.82 -19.34
N GLU A 18 8.97 3.37 -19.86
CA GLU A 18 7.91 4.24 -20.39
C GLU A 18 7.33 5.18 -19.32
N LYS A 19 7.47 4.85 -18.03
CA LYS A 19 7.12 5.70 -16.90
C LYS A 19 8.25 6.63 -16.44
N GLY A 20 9.40 6.61 -17.13
CA GLY A 20 10.57 7.42 -16.78
C GLY A 20 11.35 6.88 -15.58
N TYR A 21 11.19 5.61 -15.22
CA TYR A 21 11.93 5.00 -14.12
C TYR A 21 13.28 4.48 -14.64
N GLU A 22 14.36 5.19 -14.32
CA GLU A 22 15.71 4.84 -14.74
C GLU A 22 16.54 4.23 -13.60
N ILE A 23 16.47 4.83 -12.43
CA ILE A 23 17.26 4.47 -11.25
C ILE A 23 16.31 3.97 -10.15
N PRO A 24 16.50 2.75 -9.64
CA PRO A 24 15.71 2.24 -8.53
C PRO A 24 16.02 3.01 -7.23
N THR A 25 15.00 3.22 -6.42
CA THR A 25 15.15 3.79 -5.08
C THR A 25 15.83 2.81 -4.12
N GLN A 26 16.28 3.29 -2.96
CA GLN A 26 16.94 2.44 -1.94
C GLN A 26 16.06 1.24 -1.53
N VAL A 27 14.76 1.46 -1.29
CA VAL A 27 13.84 0.36 -0.92
C VAL A 27 13.69 -0.64 -2.06
N GLN A 28 13.66 -0.18 -3.32
CA GLN A 28 13.57 -1.05 -4.49
C GLN A 28 14.85 -1.87 -4.68
N MET A 29 16.03 -1.25 -4.57
CA MET A 29 17.33 -1.93 -4.70
C MET A 29 17.50 -3.06 -3.69
N GLN A 30 17.02 -2.86 -2.46
CA GLN A 30 17.16 -3.86 -1.40
C GLN A 30 16.04 -4.91 -1.43
N THR A 31 14.80 -4.51 -1.71
CA THR A 31 13.64 -5.42 -1.61
C THR A 31 13.47 -6.32 -2.83
N ILE A 32 13.66 -5.78 -4.05
CA ILE A 32 13.39 -6.54 -5.29
C ILE A 32 14.20 -7.85 -5.34
N PRO A 33 15.53 -7.85 -5.11
CA PRO A 33 16.31 -9.09 -5.14
C PRO A 33 15.86 -10.11 -4.08
N LEU A 34 15.51 -9.66 -2.88
CA LEU A 34 15.04 -10.53 -1.80
C LEU A 34 13.72 -11.20 -2.16
N MET A 35 12.77 -10.43 -2.71
CA MET A 35 11.49 -10.99 -3.15
C MET A 35 11.63 -11.94 -4.35
N LEU A 36 12.54 -11.66 -5.30
CA LEU A 36 12.85 -12.58 -6.39
C LEU A 36 13.45 -13.89 -5.88
N ALA A 37 14.29 -13.81 -4.83
CA ALA A 37 14.84 -14.98 -4.13
C ALA A 37 13.83 -15.70 -3.22
N LYS A 38 12.53 -15.31 -3.25
CA LYS A 38 11.45 -15.89 -2.45
C LYS A 38 11.65 -15.81 -0.95
N LYS A 39 12.39 -14.81 -0.47
CA LYS A 39 12.54 -14.50 0.96
C LYS A 39 11.34 -13.73 1.47
N ASP A 40 10.93 -14.00 2.71
CA ASP A 40 10.02 -13.08 3.41
C ASP A 40 10.75 -11.79 3.73
N VAL A 41 10.02 -10.66 3.64
CA VAL A 41 10.62 -9.33 3.80
C VAL A 41 9.82 -8.47 4.77
N ILE A 42 10.53 -7.76 5.63
CA ILE A 42 9.99 -6.61 6.38
C ILE A 42 10.68 -5.36 5.85
N ALA A 43 9.93 -4.44 5.27
CA ALA A 43 10.46 -3.20 4.73
C ALA A 43 9.90 -2.00 5.50
N SER A 44 10.80 -1.25 6.16
CA SER A 44 10.51 0.04 6.78
C SER A 44 10.89 1.16 5.80
N ALA A 45 9.90 1.86 5.27
CA ALA A 45 10.11 2.93 4.31
C ALA A 45 8.92 3.90 4.28
N GLN A 46 9.18 5.20 4.21
CA GLN A 46 8.15 6.24 4.16
C GLN A 46 7.28 6.14 2.90
N THR A 47 6.09 6.74 2.93
CA THR A 47 5.23 6.90 1.76
C THR A 47 5.95 7.76 0.71
N GLY A 48 5.79 7.41 -0.58
CA GLY A 48 6.48 8.10 -1.68
C GLY A 48 7.89 7.61 -1.99
N THR A 49 8.46 6.67 -1.23
CA THR A 49 9.81 6.11 -1.49
C THR A 49 9.85 5.05 -2.59
N GLY A 50 8.68 4.70 -3.17
CA GLY A 50 8.59 3.70 -4.24
C GLY A 50 8.33 2.27 -3.76
N LYS A 51 7.75 2.08 -2.56
CA LYS A 51 7.37 0.77 -1.99
C LYS A 51 6.54 -0.06 -2.97
N THR A 52 5.55 0.55 -3.64
CA THR A 52 4.67 -0.17 -4.57
C THR A 52 5.46 -0.88 -5.67
N ALA A 53 6.41 -0.22 -6.32
CA ALA A 53 7.26 -0.85 -7.32
C ALA A 53 8.18 -1.92 -6.69
N ALA A 54 8.63 -1.73 -5.44
CA ALA A 54 9.49 -2.67 -4.75
C ALA A 54 8.85 -4.07 -4.58
N PHE A 55 7.53 -4.15 -4.41
CA PHE A 55 6.83 -5.44 -4.37
C PHE A 55 6.13 -5.81 -5.69
N ALA A 56 5.63 -4.85 -6.44
CA ALA A 56 4.90 -5.16 -7.67
C ALA A 56 5.79 -5.76 -8.76
N LEU A 57 6.99 -5.23 -8.95
CA LEU A 57 7.91 -5.71 -9.99
C LEU A 57 8.32 -7.18 -9.78
N PRO A 58 8.79 -7.62 -8.60
CA PRO A 58 9.13 -9.02 -8.39
C PRO A 58 7.91 -9.97 -8.41
N ILE A 59 6.72 -9.51 -8.01
CA ILE A 59 5.49 -10.29 -8.16
C ILE A 59 5.16 -10.51 -9.64
N LEU A 60 5.14 -9.44 -10.45
CA LEU A 60 4.91 -9.53 -11.88
C LEU A 60 5.92 -10.45 -12.55
N GLN A 61 7.22 -10.33 -12.22
CA GLN A 61 8.28 -11.21 -12.72
C GLN A 61 8.00 -12.67 -12.39
N GLY A 62 7.80 -12.99 -11.11
CA GLY A 62 7.60 -14.37 -10.66
C GLY A 62 6.33 -15.03 -11.20
N LEU A 63 5.27 -14.25 -11.44
CA LEU A 63 4.04 -14.74 -12.05
C LEU A 63 4.18 -14.89 -13.57
N PHE A 64 4.88 -13.98 -14.24
CA PHE A 64 5.13 -14.03 -15.67
C PHE A 64 6.00 -15.23 -16.05
N ASP A 65 7.08 -15.50 -15.33
CA ASP A 65 7.98 -16.63 -15.59
C ASP A 65 7.29 -17.98 -15.45
N LYS A 66 6.21 -18.05 -14.67
CA LYS A 66 5.39 -19.24 -14.44
C LYS A 66 4.10 -19.25 -15.26
N GLN A 67 3.93 -18.34 -16.23
CA GLN A 67 2.76 -18.36 -17.09
C GLN A 67 2.77 -19.61 -17.97
N ASP A 68 1.73 -20.41 -17.83
CA ASP A 68 1.42 -21.49 -18.78
C ASP A 68 0.22 -21.01 -19.62
N PRO A 69 0.44 -20.69 -20.91
CA PRO A 69 -0.63 -20.21 -21.79
C PRO A 69 -1.81 -21.18 -21.94
N SER A 70 -1.56 -22.48 -21.69
CA SER A 70 -2.59 -23.54 -21.75
C SER A 70 -3.46 -23.56 -20.50
N LYS A 71 -2.96 -23.06 -19.38
CA LYS A 71 -3.65 -23.00 -18.09
C LYS A 71 -4.23 -21.61 -17.85
N LYS A 72 -5.17 -21.18 -18.67
CA LYS A 72 -6.00 -19.99 -18.40
C LYS A 72 -6.87 -20.24 -17.17
N GLY A 73 -6.23 -20.31 -16.01
CA GLY A 73 -6.88 -20.61 -14.74
C GLY A 73 -7.30 -19.36 -14.00
N LYS A 74 -8.49 -19.41 -13.41
CA LYS A 74 -9.09 -18.40 -12.55
C LYS A 74 -8.47 -18.44 -11.13
N LYS A 75 -7.12 -18.47 -11.03
CA LYS A 75 -6.43 -18.66 -9.74
C LYS A 75 -5.72 -17.39 -9.34
N ILE A 76 -6.14 -16.81 -8.23
CA ILE A 76 -5.45 -15.66 -7.63
C ILE A 76 -4.14 -16.21 -7.03
N ARG A 77 -3.00 -15.72 -7.55
CA ARG A 77 -1.66 -16.17 -7.17
C ARG A 77 -0.90 -15.16 -6.32
N ALA A 78 -1.25 -13.86 -6.44
CA ALA A 78 -0.73 -12.82 -5.57
C ALA A 78 -1.87 -12.04 -4.93
N LEU A 79 -1.71 -11.72 -3.65
CA LEU A 79 -2.64 -10.92 -2.87
C LEU A 79 -1.89 -9.75 -2.25
N VAL A 80 -2.40 -8.53 -2.45
CA VAL A 80 -1.95 -7.32 -1.76
C VAL A 80 -3.08 -6.82 -0.88
N VAL A 81 -2.81 -6.69 0.41
CA VAL A 81 -3.76 -6.14 1.38
C VAL A 81 -3.34 -4.73 1.74
N SER A 82 -4.26 -3.78 1.59
CA SER A 82 -4.04 -2.36 1.85
C SER A 82 -5.18 -1.79 2.70
N PRO A 83 -4.93 -0.85 3.63
CA PRO A 83 -5.93 -0.41 4.62
C PRO A 83 -7.07 0.38 4.02
N THR A 84 -6.86 1.14 2.96
CA THR A 84 -7.87 2.05 2.41
C THR A 84 -8.18 1.74 0.95
N ARG A 85 -9.36 2.18 0.51
CA ARG A 85 -9.82 2.09 -0.87
C ARG A 85 -8.88 2.82 -1.82
N GLU A 86 -8.49 4.02 -1.46
CA GLU A 86 -7.68 4.92 -2.28
C GLU A 86 -6.30 4.29 -2.55
N LEU A 87 -5.64 3.78 -1.50
CA LEU A 87 -4.37 3.09 -1.63
C LEU A 87 -4.50 1.80 -2.46
N ALA A 88 -5.56 1.02 -2.24
CA ALA A 88 -5.78 -0.20 -3.01
C ALA A 88 -5.95 0.09 -4.51
N ILE A 89 -6.66 1.16 -4.88
CA ILE A 89 -6.81 1.61 -6.28
C ILE A 89 -5.46 2.02 -6.86
N GLN A 90 -4.67 2.84 -6.16
CA GLN A 90 -3.34 3.28 -6.61
C GLN A 90 -2.38 2.11 -6.82
N ILE A 91 -2.46 1.10 -5.95
CA ILE A 91 -1.65 -0.12 -6.09
C ILE A 91 -2.09 -0.90 -7.35
N GLU A 92 -3.39 -1.06 -7.58
CA GLU A 92 -3.91 -1.75 -8.76
C GLU A 92 -3.48 -1.05 -10.06
N GLU A 93 -3.59 0.28 -10.13
CA GLU A 93 -3.13 1.09 -11.24
C GLU A 93 -1.63 0.88 -11.49
N SER A 94 -0.83 0.84 -10.43
CA SER A 94 0.61 0.57 -10.53
C SER A 94 0.89 -0.82 -11.10
N PHE A 95 0.19 -1.86 -10.63
CA PHE A 95 0.33 -3.22 -11.18
C PHE A 95 -0.06 -3.29 -12.64
N ARG A 96 -1.14 -2.64 -13.05
CA ARG A 96 -1.60 -2.58 -14.43
C ARG A 96 -0.58 -1.90 -15.33
N ASP A 97 -0.01 -0.78 -14.87
CA ASP A 97 0.98 -0.03 -15.61
C ASP A 97 2.30 -0.81 -15.76
N TYR A 98 2.83 -1.36 -14.67
CA TYR A 98 4.08 -2.14 -14.72
C TYR A 98 3.90 -3.49 -15.43
N GLY A 99 2.70 -4.07 -15.35
CA GLY A 99 2.35 -5.34 -15.99
C GLY A 99 1.82 -5.22 -17.40
N LYS A 100 1.81 -4.03 -18.01
CA LYS A 100 1.20 -3.71 -19.31
C LYS A 100 1.53 -4.70 -20.45
N TYR A 101 2.71 -5.30 -20.41
CA TYR A 101 3.20 -6.23 -21.43
C TYR A 101 3.27 -7.69 -20.94
N THR A 102 2.61 -8.05 -19.83
CA THR A 102 2.71 -9.39 -19.22
C THR A 102 1.47 -10.27 -19.41
N ASN A 103 0.36 -9.73 -19.91
CA ASN A 103 -0.95 -10.40 -19.97
C ASN A 103 -1.50 -10.86 -18.60
N LEU A 104 -0.88 -10.47 -17.48
CA LEU A 104 -1.37 -10.73 -16.13
C LEU A 104 -2.59 -9.86 -15.83
N LYS A 105 -3.61 -10.46 -15.23
CA LYS A 105 -4.85 -9.77 -14.87
C LYS A 105 -4.82 -9.33 -13.43
N THR A 106 -5.07 -8.04 -13.20
CA THR A 106 -5.20 -7.44 -11.88
C THR A 106 -6.66 -7.11 -11.58
N ALA A 107 -7.02 -7.12 -10.32
CA ALA A 107 -8.29 -6.59 -9.85
C ALA A 107 -8.14 -5.97 -8.46
N VAL A 108 -9.00 -5.00 -8.16
CA VAL A 108 -9.10 -4.39 -6.84
C VAL A 108 -10.49 -4.59 -6.26
N VAL A 109 -10.55 -4.95 -4.96
CA VAL A 109 -11.81 -5.10 -4.21
C VAL A 109 -11.75 -4.32 -2.88
N PHE A 110 -12.79 -3.56 -2.59
CA PHE A 110 -12.85 -2.70 -1.39
C PHE A 110 -14.29 -2.46 -0.94
N GLY A 111 -14.45 -2.14 0.34
CA GLY A 111 -15.74 -1.85 0.94
C GLY A 111 -16.31 -0.46 0.57
N GLY A 112 -17.55 -0.22 0.99
CA GLY A 112 -18.22 1.07 0.78
C GLY A 112 -18.79 1.30 -0.62
N THR A 113 -18.80 0.26 -1.48
CA THR A 113 -19.39 0.28 -2.82
C THR A 113 -20.12 -1.02 -3.12
N ALA A 114 -20.93 -1.03 -4.19
CA ALA A 114 -21.64 -2.23 -4.64
C ALA A 114 -20.67 -3.40 -4.88
N ILE A 115 -21.11 -4.61 -4.53
CA ILE A 115 -20.30 -5.82 -4.62
C ILE A 115 -20.33 -6.42 -6.04
N ASP A 116 -21.45 -6.33 -6.76
CA ASP A 116 -21.69 -7.02 -8.03
C ASP A 116 -20.66 -6.70 -9.12
N PRO A 117 -20.23 -5.42 -9.34
CA PRO A 117 -19.20 -5.12 -10.31
C PRO A 117 -17.85 -5.82 -9.98
N GLN A 118 -17.51 -5.91 -8.69
CA GLN A 118 -16.29 -6.55 -8.23
C GLN A 118 -16.35 -8.07 -8.45
N VAL A 119 -17.50 -8.67 -8.16
CA VAL A 119 -17.75 -10.12 -8.43
C VAL A 119 -17.65 -10.44 -9.91
N LYS A 120 -18.19 -9.58 -10.79
CA LYS A 120 -18.09 -9.76 -12.23
C LYS A 120 -16.65 -9.79 -12.71
N ILE A 121 -15.79 -8.90 -12.18
CA ILE A 121 -14.36 -8.87 -12.52
C ILE A 121 -13.67 -10.16 -12.05
N LEU A 122 -13.93 -10.59 -10.81
CA LEU A 122 -13.35 -11.82 -10.24
C LEU A 122 -13.73 -13.08 -11.04
N LYS A 123 -14.97 -13.17 -11.52
CA LYS A 123 -15.45 -14.29 -12.37
C LYS A 123 -14.71 -14.40 -13.69
N ASN A 124 -14.15 -13.31 -14.23
CA ASN A 124 -13.35 -13.30 -15.45
C ASN A 124 -11.92 -13.86 -15.27
N GLY A 125 -11.57 -14.23 -14.05
CA GLY A 125 -10.24 -14.73 -13.67
C GLY A 125 -9.25 -13.57 -13.43
N VAL A 126 -8.51 -13.67 -12.33
CA VAL A 126 -7.57 -12.66 -11.84
C VAL A 126 -6.33 -13.38 -11.33
N ASP A 127 -5.15 -12.90 -11.69
CA ASP A 127 -3.86 -13.41 -11.22
C ASP A 127 -3.41 -12.70 -9.94
N ILE A 128 -3.65 -11.39 -9.87
CA ILE A 128 -3.23 -10.50 -8.78
C ILE A 128 -4.45 -9.78 -8.22
N LEU A 129 -4.75 -10.00 -6.96
CA LEU A 129 -5.84 -9.34 -6.26
C LEU A 129 -5.29 -8.31 -5.27
N ILE A 130 -5.79 -7.09 -5.36
CA ILE A 130 -5.56 -6.02 -4.38
C ILE A 130 -6.84 -5.86 -3.58
N ALA A 131 -6.76 -5.79 -2.25
CA ALA A 131 -7.96 -5.80 -1.43
C ALA A 131 -7.83 -4.97 -0.15
N THR A 132 -8.95 -4.40 0.30
CA THR A 132 -9.10 -3.99 1.70
C THR A 132 -9.56 -5.17 2.57
N PRO A 133 -9.10 -5.29 3.84
CA PRO A 133 -9.31 -6.49 4.66
C PRO A 133 -10.78 -6.92 4.77
N GLY A 134 -11.67 -6.01 5.14
CA GLY A 134 -13.08 -6.35 5.38
C GLY A 134 -13.80 -6.88 4.13
N ARG A 135 -13.62 -6.25 2.95
CA ARG A 135 -14.24 -6.70 1.71
C ARG A 135 -13.67 -8.05 1.24
N LEU A 136 -12.39 -8.28 1.43
CA LEU A 136 -11.77 -9.55 1.09
C LEU A 136 -12.36 -10.70 1.90
N LEU A 137 -12.49 -10.53 3.21
CA LEU A 137 -13.11 -11.53 4.09
C LEU A 137 -14.60 -11.74 3.78
N ASP A 138 -15.33 -10.69 3.45
CA ASP A 138 -16.72 -10.77 3.01
C ASP A 138 -16.86 -11.61 1.72
N LEU A 139 -16.06 -11.32 0.70
CA LEU A 139 -16.03 -12.08 -0.55
C LEU A 139 -15.60 -13.53 -0.34
N HIS A 140 -14.63 -13.79 0.54
CA HIS A 140 -14.19 -15.13 0.87
C HIS A 140 -15.30 -15.92 1.59
N LYS A 141 -16.00 -15.30 2.55
CA LYS A 141 -17.12 -15.92 3.25
C LYS A 141 -18.27 -16.30 2.31
N GLN A 142 -18.46 -15.54 1.23
CA GLN A 142 -19.45 -15.83 0.19
C GLN A 142 -18.93 -16.79 -0.89
N GLU A 143 -17.73 -17.39 -0.72
CA GLU A 143 -17.08 -18.30 -1.67
C GLU A 143 -16.80 -17.69 -3.05
N LEU A 144 -16.76 -16.35 -3.13
CA LEU A 144 -16.51 -15.61 -4.37
C LEU A 144 -15.00 -15.42 -4.63
N VAL A 145 -14.15 -15.64 -3.62
CA VAL A 145 -12.68 -15.55 -3.68
C VAL A 145 -12.08 -16.78 -3.05
N ASN A 146 -11.17 -17.44 -3.77
CA ASN A 146 -10.39 -18.57 -3.28
C ASN A 146 -8.92 -18.15 -3.10
N LEU A 147 -8.43 -18.17 -1.86
CA LEU A 147 -7.07 -17.78 -1.49
C LEU A 147 -6.09 -18.96 -1.39
N SER A 148 -6.53 -20.21 -1.66
CA SER A 148 -5.70 -21.41 -1.53
C SER A 148 -4.56 -21.51 -2.56
N PHE A 149 -4.48 -20.61 -3.53
CA PHE A 149 -3.45 -20.59 -4.56
C PHE A 149 -2.48 -19.41 -4.43
N ILE A 150 -2.57 -18.64 -3.35
CA ILE A 150 -1.69 -17.49 -3.11
C ILE A 150 -0.24 -17.96 -2.94
N GLU A 151 0.64 -17.49 -3.83
CA GLU A 151 2.08 -17.70 -3.79
C GLU A 151 2.80 -16.54 -3.07
N THR A 152 2.24 -15.33 -3.15
CA THR A 152 2.81 -14.13 -2.51
C THR A 152 1.71 -13.29 -1.86
N LEU A 153 1.87 -12.98 -0.58
CA LEU A 153 1.02 -12.08 0.20
C LEU A 153 1.82 -10.82 0.55
N VAL A 154 1.30 -9.66 0.19
CA VAL A 154 1.84 -8.37 0.59
C VAL A 154 0.88 -7.69 1.57
N LEU A 155 1.44 -7.17 2.65
CA LEU A 155 0.75 -6.30 3.60
C LEU A 155 1.37 -4.90 3.46
N ASP A 156 0.64 -3.97 2.86
CA ASP A 156 1.11 -2.59 2.66
C ASP A 156 0.47 -1.64 3.66
N GLU A 157 1.25 -0.67 4.17
CA GLU A 157 0.90 0.27 5.24
C GLU A 157 0.38 -0.46 6.51
N ALA A 158 1.20 -1.41 7.03
CA ALA A 158 0.83 -2.26 8.16
C ALA A 158 0.55 -1.47 9.45
N ASP A 159 1.22 -0.34 9.67
CA ASP A 159 0.97 0.59 10.78
C ASP A 159 -0.42 1.24 10.64
N LEU A 160 -0.80 1.68 9.46
CA LEU A 160 -2.14 2.22 9.22
C LEU A 160 -3.23 1.14 9.37
N MET A 161 -2.97 -0.11 8.95
CA MET A 161 -3.88 -1.24 9.22
C MET A 161 -4.05 -1.48 10.72
N LEU A 162 -2.99 -1.31 11.51
CA LEU A 162 -3.06 -1.38 12.97
C LEU A 162 -3.95 -0.28 13.54
N ASP A 163 -3.73 0.98 13.13
CA ASP A 163 -4.47 2.14 13.61
C ASP A 163 -5.97 2.05 13.28
N MET A 164 -6.31 1.42 12.16
CA MET A 164 -7.70 1.15 11.75
C MET A 164 -8.29 -0.11 12.37
N GLY A 165 -7.54 -0.87 13.17
CA GLY A 165 -8.04 -2.06 13.87
C GLY A 165 -8.10 -3.33 13.02
N PHE A 166 -7.45 -3.41 11.87
CA PHE A 166 -7.50 -4.54 10.94
C PHE A 166 -6.53 -5.69 11.26
N ILE A 167 -5.79 -5.63 12.35
CA ILE A 167 -4.76 -6.65 12.66
C ILE A 167 -5.34 -8.07 12.74
N ASP A 168 -6.50 -8.24 13.36
CA ASP A 168 -7.13 -9.57 13.46
C ASP A 168 -7.66 -10.04 12.11
N ASP A 169 -8.12 -9.14 11.26
CA ASP A 169 -8.55 -9.49 9.90
C ASP A 169 -7.36 -9.87 9.02
N VAL A 170 -6.22 -9.18 9.16
CA VAL A 170 -4.96 -9.55 8.49
C VAL A 170 -4.50 -10.95 8.90
N LYS A 171 -4.55 -11.30 10.20
CA LYS A 171 -4.24 -12.65 10.69
C LYS A 171 -5.20 -13.72 10.13
N LYS A 172 -6.50 -13.40 10.00
CA LYS A 172 -7.47 -14.30 9.38
C LYS A 172 -7.13 -14.52 7.90
N ILE A 173 -6.88 -13.46 7.15
CA ILE A 173 -6.49 -13.51 5.73
C ILE A 173 -5.22 -14.35 5.55
N GLU A 174 -4.21 -14.11 6.38
CA GLU A 174 -2.95 -14.86 6.34
C GLU A 174 -3.18 -16.37 6.48
N ARG A 175 -4.03 -16.80 7.43
CA ARG A 175 -4.37 -18.22 7.68
C ARG A 175 -5.16 -18.88 6.55
N LEU A 176 -5.88 -18.10 5.74
CA LEU A 176 -6.62 -18.58 4.57
C LEU A 176 -5.71 -18.84 3.36
N CYS A 177 -4.48 -18.33 3.39
CA CYS A 177 -3.49 -18.55 2.34
C CYS A 177 -2.60 -19.76 2.65
N PRO A 178 -1.98 -20.39 1.64
CA PRO A 178 -1.07 -21.52 1.85
C PRO A 178 0.08 -21.19 2.79
N LYS A 179 0.54 -22.17 3.59
CA LYS A 179 1.69 -21.98 4.49
C LYS A 179 3.01 -21.73 3.74
N SER A 180 3.11 -22.20 2.50
CA SER A 180 4.29 -22.04 1.65
C SER A 180 4.38 -20.70 0.93
N LYS A 181 3.40 -19.79 1.11
CA LYS A 181 3.43 -18.46 0.51
C LYS A 181 4.61 -17.64 1.00
N GLN A 182 5.12 -16.79 0.14
CA GLN A 182 6.02 -15.69 0.53
C GLN A 182 5.22 -14.54 1.13
N ILE A 183 5.72 -13.90 2.20
CA ILE A 183 5.09 -12.72 2.80
C ILE A 183 6.05 -11.54 2.72
N ALA A 184 5.54 -10.38 2.29
CA ALA A 184 6.24 -9.11 2.35
C ALA A 184 5.39 -8.09 3.12
N LEU A 185 5.94 -7.52 4.20
CA LEU A 185 5.28 -6.53 5.04
C LEU A 185 5.98 -5.18 4.87
N PHE A 186 5.21 -4.18 4.46
CA PHE A 186 5.65 -2.81 4.29
C PHE A 186 4.97 -1.90 5.30
N SER A 187 5.73 -1.01 5.92
CA SER A 187 5.22 -0.06 6.89
C SER A 187 6.08 1.21 6.91
N ALA A 188 5.50 2.36 7.19
CA ALA A 188 6.26 3.58 7.39
C ALA A 188 6.88 3.62 8.79
N THR A 189 6.23 3.00 9.78
CA THR A 189 6.67 2.91 11.17
C THR A 189 6.60 1.47 11.68
N MET A 190 7.41 1.14 12.68
CA MET A 190 7.48 -0.21 13.27
C MET A 190 7.12 -0.21 14.76
N PRO A 191 5.87 0.16 15.13
CA PRO A 191 5.43 0.06 16.52
C PRO A 191 5.42 -1.41 16.99
N HIS A 192 5.51 -1.65 18.31
CA HIS A 192 5.58 -3.00 18.87
C HIS A 192 4.52 -3.98 18.34
N LYS A 193 3.29 -3.51 18.09
CA LYS A 193 2.21 -4.35 17.59
C LYS A 193 2.43 -4.78 16.13
N VAL A 194 3.03 -3.94 15.27
CA VAL A 194 3.41 -4.32 13.90
C VAL A 194 4.56 -5.31 13.93
N VAL A 195 5.56 -5.09 14.80
CA VAL A 195 6.66 -6.04 15.00
C VAL A 195 6.14 -7.39 15.48
N ALA A 196 5.21 -7.42 16.45
CA ALA A 196 4.59 -8.65 16.95
C ALA A 196 3.78 -9.37 15.86
N LEU A 197 3.04 -8.63 15.01
CA LEU A 197 2.37 -9.22 13.85
C LEU A 197 3.39 -9.86 12.92
N ALA A 198 4.44 -9.14 12.54
CA ALA A 198 5.49 -9.62 11.65
C ALA A 198 6.14 -10.92 12.18
N GLN A 199 6.48 -10.97 13.48
CA GLN A 199 7.04 -12.16 14.13
C GLN A 199 6.08 -13.37 14.11
N THR A 200 4.76 -13.11 14.06
CA THR A 200 3.74 -14.19 14.08
C THR A 200 3.55 -14.80 12.69
N ILE A 201 3.63 -13.99 11.63
CA ILE A 201 3.21 -14.42 10.28
C ILE A 201 4.35 -14.64 9.29
N LEU A 202 5.54 -14.02 9.51
CA LEU A 202 6.68 -14.16 8.60
C LEU A 202 7.65 -15.26 9.06
N ASN A 203 8.28 -15.91 8.09
CA ASN A 203 9.27 -16.97 8.34
C ASN A 203 10.69 -16.45 8.04
N LYS A 204 11.49 -16.20 9.10
CA LYS A 204 12.88 -15.70 8.99
C LYS A 204 13.02 -14.53 8.00
N PRO A 205 12.26 -13.45 8.18
CA PRO A 205 12.25 -12.36 7.20
C PRO A 205 13.57 -11.61 7.14
N GLU A 206 13.93 -11.21 5.93
CA GLU A 206 14.99 -10.22 5.70
C GLU A 206 14.47 -8.82 6.02
N LYS A 207 15.28 -8.01 6.68
CA LYS A 207 14.90 -6.64 7.08
C LYS A 207 15.50 -5.63 6.12
N VAL A 208 14.64 -4.78 5.58
CA VAL A 208 15.00 -3.61 4.77
C VAL A 208 14.56 -2.37 5.53
N ASP A 209 15.52 -1.55 5.95
CA ASP A 209 15.24 -0.28 6.63
C ASP A 209 15.88 0.86 5.85
N VAL A 210 15.02 1.66 5.24
CA VAL A 210 15.42 2.85 4.47
C VAL A 210 14.81 4.12 5.07
N THR A 211 14.36 4.04 6.31
CA THR A 211 13.83 5.19 7.03
C THR A 211 14.98 6.12 7.39
N PRO A 212 14.95 7.41 7.00
CA PRO A 212 15.97 8.36 7.43
C PRO A 212 16.01 8.45 8.96
N LEU A 213 17.23 8.49 9.54
CA LEU A 213 17.45 8.66 10.98
C LEU A 213 16.75 9.92 11.54
N TYR A 214 16.48 10.90 10.67
CA TYR A 214 15.73 12.12 11.01
C TYR A 214 14.51 12.22 10.09
N ALA A 215 13.34 11.92 10.65
CA ALA A 215 12.05 11.82 9.93
C ALA A 215 11.41 13.19 9.59
N THR A 216 12.16 14.27 9.46
CA THR A 216 11.63 15.53 8.94
C THR A 216 11.61 15.46 7.41
N ALA A 217 10.42 15.61 6.83
CA ALA A 217 10.29 15.70 5.38
C ALA A 217 11.22 16.81 4.85
N GLN A 218 12.18 16.45 4.01
CA GLN A 218 13.09 17.42 3.39
C GLN A 218 12.26 18.43 2.59
N GLY A 219 12.53 19.72 2.78
CA GLY A 219 11.82 20.80 2.09
C GLY A 219 10.53 21.30 2.78
N VAL A 220 10.19 20.79 3.96
CA VAL A 220 9.05 21.29 4.76
C VAL A 220 9.56 22.12 5.94
N ASN A 221 9.25 23.41 5.96
CA ASN A 221 9.50 24.26 7.12
C ASN A 221 8.44 23.99 8.19
N GLN A 222 8.88 23.47 9.34
CA GLN A 222 7.98 23.18 10.47
C GLN A 222 8.12 24.26 11.54
N VAL A 223 6.98 24.80 11.97
CA VAL A 223 6.91 25.80 13.03
C VAL A 223 5.95 25.35 14.11
N LEU A 224 6.39 25.40 15.38
CA LEU A 224 5.58 25.08 16.54
C LEU A 224 5.23 26.36 17.31
N TYR A 225 3.93 26.61 17.50
CA TYR A 225 3.43 27.74 18.28
C TYR A 225 2.88 27.25 19.63
N TYR A 226 3.47 27.71 20.72
CA TYR A 226 2.92 27.50 22.06
C TYR A 226 1.87 28.56 22.37
N VAL A 227 0.62 28.14 22.53
CA VAL A 227 -0.51 29.03 22.76
C VAL A 227 -1.55 28.42 23.71
N PRO A 228 -2.14 29.19 24.63
CA PRO A 228 -3.24 28.73 25.45
C PRO A 228 -4.40 28.21 24.59
N LYS A 229 -5.10 27.17 25.07
CA LYS A 229 -6.20 26.52 24.32
C LYS A 229 -7.27 27.54 23.88
N THR A 230 -7.55 28.53 24.72
CA THR A 230 -8.52 29.62 24.46
C THR A 230 -8.10 30.53 23.33
N LYS A 231 -6.81 30.69 23.08
CA LYS A 231 -6.23 31.59 22.05
C LYS A 231 -5.89 30.89 20.74
N LYS A 232 -6.01 29.54 20.67
CA LYS A 232 -5.69 28.79 19.44
C LYS A 232 -6.42 29.29 18.21
N MET A 233 -7.66 29.74 18.38
CA MET A 233 -8.48 30.20 17.29
C MET A 233 -8.06 31.59 16.80
N GLU A 234 -7.71 32.50 17.70
CA GLU A 234 -7.18 33.82 17.34
C GLU A 234 -5.87 33.68 16.56
N LEU A 235 -4.97 32.79 17.06
CA LEU A 235 -3.73 32.51 16.34
C LEU A 235 -3.99 31.92 14.97
N CYS A 236 -4.89 30.95 14.84
CA CYS A 236 -5.25 30.37 13.54
C CYS A 236 -5.71 31.45 12.55
N LEU A 237 -6.64 32.31 12.96
CA LEU A 237 -7.13 33.43 12.13
C LEU A 237 -6.01 34.42 11.77
N HIS A 238 -5.13 34.71 12.70
CA HIS A 238 -3.99 35.58 12.46
C HIS A 238 -3.05 35.01 11.40
N LEU A 239 -2.69 33.73 11.53
CA LEU A 239 -1.83 33.03 10.57
C LEU A 239 -2.44 32.98 9.18
N LEU A 240 -3.73 32.64 9.07
CA LEU A 240 -4.46 32.58 7.81
C LEU A 240 -4.53 33.91 7.08
N ARG A 241 -4.60 35.04 7.83
CA ARG A 241 -4.71 36.37 7.23
C ARG A 241 -3.37 37.00 6.90
N ASN A 242 -2.36 36.76 7.72
CA ASN A 242 -1.16 37.60 7.71
C ASN A 242 0.12 36.85 7.35
N THR A 243 0.15 35.52 7.53
CA THR A 243 1.40 34.76 7.47
C THR A 243 1.42 33.72 6.35
N ILE A 244 0.32 32.97 6.17
CA ILE A 244 0.27 31.84 5.24
C ILE A 244 -0.38 32.30 3.94
N LYS A 245 0.27 32.00 2.80
CA LYS A 245 -0.23 32.29 1.45
C LYS A 245 -0.37 30.99 0.66
N GLY A 246 -1.33 30.94 -0.27
CA GLY A 246 -1.59 29.78 -1.13
C GLY A 246 -2.63 28.84 -0.55
N ASP A 247 -2.66 27.60 -1.03
CA ASP A 247 -3.61 26.58 -0.58
C ASP A 247 -3.28 26.11 0.83
N ILE A 248 -4.30 26.01 1.68
CA ILE A 248 -4.12 25.68 3.10
C ILE A 248 -4.95 24.47 3.48
N LEU A 249 -4.29 23.47 4.08
CA LEU A 249 -4.94 22.29 4.62
C LEU A 249 -4.86 22.31 6.16
N ILE A 250 -6.02 22.26 6.84
CA ILE A 250 -6.10 22.30 8.31
C ILE A 250 -6.59 20.96 8.85
N PHE A 251 -5.74 20.25 9.59
CA PHE A 251 -6.11 19.01 10.26
C PHE A 251 -6.69 19.29 11.66
N ARG A 252 -7.79 18.62 11.97
CA ARG A 252 -8.44 18.65 13.30
C ARG A 252 -8.72 17.23 13.80
N ARG A 253 -8.85 17.07 15.11
CA ARG A 253 -8.97 15.76 15.76
C ARG A 253 -10.27 15.01 15.41
N THR A 254 -11.38 15.71 15.19
CA THR A 254 -12.71 15.11 14.96
C THR A 254 -13.48 15.87 13.89
N LYS A 255 -14.39 15.17 13.18
CA LYS A 255 -15.30 15.76 12.18
C LYS A 255 -16.10 16.94 12.78
N PHE A 256 -16.66 16.77 13.98
CA PHE A 256 -17.40 17.82 14.68
C PHE A 256 -16.59 19.14 14.83
N VAL A 257 -15.28 19.01 15.14
CA VAL A 257 -14.40 20.18 15.28
C VAL A 257 -14.07 20.79 13.93
N VAL A 258 -13.99 19.97 12.86
CA VAL A 258 -13.83 20.46 11.48
C VAL A 258 -15.04 21.30 11.07
N ASP A 259 -16.26 20.77 11.23
CA ASP A 259 -17.50 21.45 10.87
C ASP A 259 -17.65 22.80 11.62
N LYS A 260 -17.29 22.81 12.92
CA LYS A 260 -17.29 24.03 13.73
C LYS A 260 -16.27 25.05 13.22
N LEU A 261 -15.09 24.61 12.82
CA LEU A 261 -14.05 25.46 12.25
C LEU A 261 -14.50 26.05 10.90
N GLU A 262 -15.02 25.21 10.00
CA GLU A 262 -15.54 25.64 8.70
C GLU A 262 -16.60 26.76 8.84
N LYS A 263 -17.64 26.51 9.65
CA LYS A 263 -18.70 27.50 9.90
C LYS A 263 -18.15 28.84 10.39
N MET A 264 -17.13 28.77 11.22
CA MET A 264 -16.50 29.97 11.77
C MET A 264 -15.64 30.71 10.73
N LEU A 265 -14.86 30.00 9.91
CA LEU A 265 -14.06 30.59 8.84
C LEU A 265 -14.98 31.28 7.81
N ARG A 266 -16.05 30.61 7.37
CA ARG A 266 -17.10 31.20 6.49
C ARG A 266 -17.67 32.50 7.08
N LYS A 267 -18.01 32.52 8.39
CA LYS A 267 -18.51 33.73 9.08
C LYS A 267 -17.48 34.87 9.10
N LYS A 268 -16.18 34.52 9.07
CA LYS A 268 -15.08 35.49 9.05
C LYS A 268 -14.59 35.83 7.62
N ARG A 269 -15.28 35.32 6.57
CA ARG A 269 -14.94 35.50 5.14
C ARG A 269 -13.51 35.08 4.80
N LEU A 270 -13.16 33.88 5.34
CA LEU A 270 -11.94 33.15 5.04
C LEU A 270 -12.30 31.82 4.40
#